data_c93b1773e74e0bb2f9d3709d1fc0b15a
#
_entry.id   c93b1773e74e0bb2f9d3709d1fc0b15a
#
_cell.length_a   1.000
_cell.length_b   1.000
_cell.length_c   1.000
_cell.angle_alpha   90.00
_cell.angle_beta   90.00
_cell.angle_gamma   90.00
#
_symmetry.space_group_name_H-M   'P 1'
#
loop_
_entity.id
_entity.type
_entity.pdbx_description
1 polymer ?
#
loop_
_entity_poly.entity_id
_entity_poly.type
_entity_poly.pdbx_seq_one_letter_code
_entity_poly.pdbx_strand_id
1 'polypeptide(L)'
;MSKKYLLGVDGGTEGIRAGIFDIAGIPLAYASTTYPTQFPAPSWAEQYPNDWWNALGKSVRIAIRDSGISVNQIAAMAVDTTCCSVVALDGSGNPVRPALIWMDVRSAEQTEQMLAT
;
A
#
# COMPACT_ATOMS: atom_id res chain seq x y z
N MET A 1 -11.92 -13.73 -23.41
CA MET A 1 -10.61 -14.34 -23.08
C MET A 1 -10.71 -15.09 -21.77
N SER A 2 -10.09 -16.28 -21.67
CA SER A 2 -10.01 -16.98 -20.40
C SER A 2 -9.14 -16.21 -19.40
N LYS A 3 -9.54 -16.22 -18.14
CA LYS A 3 -8.78 -15.60 -17.04
C LYS A 3 -7.67 -16.53 -16.59
N LYS A 4 -6.42 -16.12 -16.74
CA LYS A 4 -5.24 -16.98 -16.59
C LYS A 4 -4.17 -16.40 -15.65
N TYR A 5 -4.35 -15.16 -15.17
CA TYR A 5 -3.32 -14.49 -14.42
C TYR A 5 -3.86 -13.94 -13.10
N LEU A 6 -2.95 -13.76 -12.18
CA LEU A 6 -3.19 -13.20 -10.85
C LEU A 6 -2.34 -11.93 -10.68
N LEU A 7 -2.89 -10.96 -10.00
CA LEU A 7 -2.17 -9.75 -9.58
C LEU A 7 -1.94 -9.79 -8.07
N GLY A 8 -0.69 -9.77 -7.66
CA GLY A 8 -0.28 -9.60 -6.27
C GLY A 8 0.18 -8.16 -6.02
N VAL A 9 -0.22 -7.58 -4.90
CA VAL A 9 0.19 -6.25 -4.47
C VAL A 9 0.71 -6.32 -3.04
N ASP A 10 1.88 -5.72 -2.81
CA ASP A 10 2.49 -5.57 -1.49
C ASP A 10 2.72 -4.08 -1.22
N GLY A 11 1.96 -3.53 -0.26
CA GLY A 11 2.09 -2.17 0.23
C GLY A 11 3.07 -2.09 1.39
N GLY A 12 4.35 -1.89 1.09
CA GLY A 12 5.41 -1.78 2.10
C GLY A 12 5.51 -0.37 2.70
N THR A 13 6.46 -0.18 3.62
CA THR A 13 6.71 1.12 4.28
C THR A 13 7.22 2.17 3.29
N GLU A 14 8.03 1.80 2.30
CA GLU A 14 8.70 2.74 1.41
C GLU A 14 8.15 2.73 -0.02
N GLY A 15 7.22 1.86 -0.33
CA GLY A 15 6.66 1.76 -1.68
C GLY A 15 5.71 0.58 -1.85
N ILE A 16 5.02 0.59 -2.98
CA ILE A 16 4.10 -0.48 -3.39
C ILE A 16 4.74 -1.27 -4.53
N ARG A 17 4.70 -2.59 -4.39
CA ARG A 17 5.10 -3.56 -5.41
C ARG A 17 3.85 -4.22 -6.00
N ALA A 18 3.86 -4.41 -7.30
CA ALA A 18 2.84 -5.18 -8.01
C ALA A 18 3.51 -6.28 -8.83
N GLY A 19 2.96 -7.48 -8.82
CA GLY A 19 3.45 -8.62 -9.58
C GLY A 19 2.33 -9.30 -10.36
N ILE A 20 2.62 -9.68 -11.58
CA ILE A 20 1.74 -10.51 -12.41
C ILE A 20 2.26 -11.93 -12.41
N PHE A 21 1.38 -12.87 -12.14
CA PHE A 21 1.66 -14.31 -12.05
C PHE A 21 0.70 -15.09 -12.92
N ASP A 22 1.13 -16.24 -13.43
CA ASP A 22 0.18 -17.21 -13.96
C ASP A 22 -0.53 -17.96 -12.83
N ILE A 23 -1.48 -18.83 -13.17
CA ILE A 23 -2.25 -19.60 -12.18
C ILE A 23 -1.41 -20.67 -11.46
N ALA A 24 -0.22 -20.97 -11.95
CA ALA A 24 0.75 -21.86 -11.29
C ALA A 24 1.68 -21.11 -10.32
N GLY A 25 1.53 -19.77 -10.23
CA GLY A 25 2.36 -18.91 -9.39
C GLY A 25 3.69 -18.50 -10.03
N ILE A 26 3.86 -18.72 -11.32
CA ILE A 26 5.07 -18.31 -12.04
C ILE A 26 4.97 -16.81 -12.33
N PRO A 27 5.97 -16.00 -11.91
CA PRO A 27 5.97 -14.56 -12.16
C PRO A 27 6.23 -14.23 -13.63
N LEU A 28 5.49 -13.25 -14.16
CA LEU A 28 5.68 -12.71 -15.50
C LEU A 28 6.36 -11.33 -15.46
N ALA A 29 5.95 -10.47 -14.53
CA ALA A 29 6.48 -9.13 -14.40
C ALA A 29 6.29 -8.59 -12.98
N TYR A 30 7.17 -7.65 -12.59
CA TYR A 30 7.08 -6.89 -11.36
C TYR A 30 7.28 -5.40 -11.63
N ALA A 31 6.67 -4.58 -10.80
CA ALA A 31 6.93 -3.15 -10.75
C ALA A 31 6.87 -2.66 -9.31
N SER A 32 7.62 -1.60 -9.02
CA SER A 32 7.62 -0.94 -7.72
C SER A 32 7.58 0.56 -7.90
N THR A 33 6.84 1.23 -7.02
CA THR A 33 6.79 2.70 -6.94
C THR A 33 6.94 3.11 -5.48
N THR A 34 7.91 3.96 -5.22
CA THR A 34 8.19 4.50 -3.88
C THR A 34 7.31 5.69 -3.55
N TYR A 35 7.18 5.96 -2.26
CA TYR A 35 6.58 7.17 -1.70
C TYR A 35 7.33 7.62 -0.45
N PRO A 36 7.35 8.94 -0.14
CA PRO A 36 8.11 9.45 0.97
C PRO A 36 7.42 9.20 2.31
N THR A 37 8.22 9.01 3.37
CA THR A 37 7.81 9.17 4.76
C THR A 37 8.23 10.55 5.24
N GLN A 38 7.31 11.26 5.90
CA GLN A 38 7.56 12.55 6.52
C GLN A 38 7.83 12.37 8.02
N PHE A 39 8.79 13.09 8.54
CA PHE A 39 9.13 13.13 9.96
C PHE A 39 9.01 14.58 10.47
N PRO A 40 7.77 15.10 10.64
CA PRO A 40 7.56 16.53 10.94
C PRO A 40 8.02 16.95 12.34
N ALA A 41 8.16 16.01 13.26
CA ALA A 41 8.69 16.24 14.60
C ALA A 41 9.38 14.97 15.12
N PRO A 42 10.17 15.05 16.20
CA PRO A 42 10.70 13.85 16.85
C PRO A 42 9.58 12.88 17.22
N SER A 43 9.78 11.59 16.97
CA SER A 43 8.82 10.52 17.22
C SER A 43 7.58 10.51 16.31
N TRP A 44 7.49 11.40 15.32
CA TRP A 44 6.41 11.45 14.34
C TRP A 44 6.83 10.81 13.04
N ALA A 45 5.95 9.99 12.48
CA ALA A 45 6.15 9.38 11.16
C ALA A 45 4.82 9.35 10.40
N GLU A 46 4.78 10.04 9.27
CA GLU A 46 3.55 10.29 8.51
C GLU A 46 3.74 9.98 7.03
N GLN A 47 2.66 9.53 6.38
CA GLN A 47 2.59 9.37 4.93
C GLN A 47 1.25 9.89 4.41
N TYR A 48 1.21 10.33 3.16
CA TYR A 48 -0.03 10.76 2.52
C TYR A 48 -0.73 9.56 1.87
N PRO A 49 -1.98 9.23 2.26
CA PRO A 49 -2.72 8.09 1.68
C PRO A 49 -2.87 8.15 0.17
N ASN A 50 -2.97 9.36 -0.41
CA ASN A 50 -3.04 9.53 -1.86
C ASN A 50 -1.74 9.10 -2.58
N ASP A 51 -0.59 9.19 -1.91
CA ASP A 51 0.67 8.69 -2.48
C ASP A 51 0.64 7.16 -2.61
N TRP A 52 0.02 6.46 -1.65
CA TRP A 52 -0.18 5.02 -1.74
C TRP A 52 -1.05 4.63 -2.93
N TRP A 53 -2.18 5.35 -3.11
CA TRP A 53 -3.09 5.10 -4.22
C TRP A 53 -2.42 5.35 -5.59
N ASN A 54 -1.70 6.45 -5.70
CA ASN A 54 -0.96 6.79 -6.92
C ASN A 54 0.15 5.77 -7.21
N ALA A 55 0.90 5.35 -6.19
CA ALA A 55 1.94 4.33 -6.31
C ALA A 55 1.37 2.97 -6.72
N LEU A 56 0.24 2.56 -6.12
CA LEU A 56 -0.50 1.35 -6.52
C LEU A 56 -0.85 1.38 -8.00
N GLY A 57 -1.54 2.42 -8.43
CA GLY A 57 -1.97 2.56 -9.82
C GLY A 57 -0.80 2.57 -10.81
N LYS A 58 0.31 3.21 -10.45
CA LYS A 58 1.52 3.23 -11.26
C LYS A 58 2.17 1.85 -11.36
N SER A 59 2.39 1.18 -10.23
CA SER A 59 3.02 -0.14 -10.19
C SER A 59 2.20 -1.18 -10.96
N VAL A 60 0.88 -1.19 -10.77
CA VAL A 60 -0.03 -2.11 -11.47
C VAL A 60 0.01 -1.89 -12.98
N ARG A 61 -0.07 -0.64 -13.45
CA ARG A 61 -0.01 -0.36 -14.90
C ARG A 61 1.33 -0.77 -15.52
N ILE A 62 2.44 -0.56 -14.82
CA ILE A 62 3.75 -0.97 -15.30
C ILE A 62 3.84 -2.50 -15.35
N ALA A 63 3.42 -3.21 -14.30
CA ALA A 63 3.47 -4.67 -14.25
C ALA A 63 2.61 -5.31 -15.36
N ILE A 64 1.41 -4.79 -15.61
CA ILE A 64 0.55 -5.26 -16.71
C ILE A 64 1.21 -5.01 -18.07
N ARG A 65 1.71 -3.81 -18.32
CA ARG A 65 2.42 -3.49 -19.57
C ARG A 65 3.60 -4.41 -19.81
N ASP A 66 4.43 -4.60 -18.80
CA ASP A 66 5.69 -5.34 -18.93
C ASP A 66 5.45 -6.87 -18.98
N SER A 67 4.33 -7.35 -18.46
CA SER A 67 3.92 -8.76 -18.60
C SER A 67 3.41 -9.12 -20.00
N GLY A 68 3.01 -8.13 -20.80
CA GLY A 68 2.46 -8.34 -22.14
C GLY A 68 1.04 -8.96 -22.16
N ILE A 69 0.38 -9.10 -21.00
CA ILE A 69 -0.98 -9.64 -20.92
C ILE A 69 -2.04 -8.55 -21.10
N SER A 70 -3.26 -8.96 -21.44
CA SER A 70 -4.44 -8.09 -21.36
C SER A 70 -4.98 -8.04 -19.93
N VAL A 71 -5.37 -6.85 -19.46
CA VAL A 71 -6.01 -6.68 -18.14
C VAL A 71 -7.24 -7.58 -17.96
N ASN A 72 -7.96 -7.86 -19.05
CA ASN A 72 -9.13 -8.76 -19.03
C ASN A 72 -8.80 -10.23 -18.72
N GLN A 73 -7.53 -10.61 -18.78
CA GLN A 73 -7.05 -11.94 -18.44
C GLN A 73 -6.71 -12.10 -16.95
N ILE A 74 -6.74 -11.02 -16.16
CA ILE A 74 -6.52 -11.06 -14.71
C ILE A 74 -7.79 -11.63 -14.06
N ALA A 75 -7.63 -12.74 -13.34
CA ALA A 75 -8.71 -13.44 -12.65
C ALA A 75 -9.02 -12.85 -11.28
N ALA A 76 -7.97 -12.47 -10.55
CA ALA A 76 -8.08 -11.98 -9.18
C ALA A 76 -6.90 -11.08 -8.81
N MET A 77 -7.10 -10.26 -7.77
CA MET A 77 -6.06 -9.47 -7.12
C MET A 77 -6.07 -9.78 -5.62
N ALA A 78 -4.88 -9.88 -5.04
CA ALA A 78 -4.68 -9.92 -3.61
C ALA A 78 -3.76 -8.78 -3.19
N VAL A 79 -4.02 -8.21 -2.02
CA VAL A 79 -3.25 -7.11 -1.45
C VAL A 79 -2.77 -7.49 -0.07
N ASP A 80 -1.49 -7.29 0.17
CA ASP A 80 -0.82 -7.35 1.46
C ASP A 80 -0.26 -5.97 1.80
N THR A 81 -0.30 -5.57 3.05
CA THR A 81 0.19 -4.25 3.48
C THR A 81 0.81 -4.30 4.86
N THR A 82 1.57 -3.24 5.21
CA THR A 82 1.96 -3.00 6.59
C THR A 82 0.73 -2.83 7.48
N CYS A 83 0.84 -3.23 8.73
CA CYS A 83 -0.21 -3.03 9.74
C CYS A 83 0.04 -1.79 10.62
N CYS A 84 -0.88 -1.52 11.55
CA CYS A 84 -0.76 -0.47 12.57
C CYS A 84 -0.68 0.96 12.02
N SER A 85 -1.06 1.20 10.76
CA SER A 85 -1.19 2.55 10.23
C SER A 85 -2.61 3.08 10.44
N VAL A 86 -2.73 4.36 10.83
CA VAL A 86 -4.02 5.00 11.11
C VAL A 86 -4.30 6.08 10.08
N VAL A 87 -5.41 5.94 9.37
CA VAL A 87 -5.93 6.92 8.41
C VAL A 87 -7.23 7.50 8.94
N ALA A 88 -7.24 8.80 9.25
CA ALA A 88 -8.45 9.50 9.63
C ALA A 88 -9.19 9.97 8.37
N LEU A 89 -10.46 9.63 8.23
CA LEU A 89 -11.31 9.97 7.10
C LEU A 89 -12.46 10.89 7.52
N ASP A 90 -12.87 11.77 6.61
CA ASP A 90 -14.13 12.54 6.76
C ASP A 90 -15.35 11.67 6.39
N GLY A 91 -16.55 12.26 6.51
CA GLY A 91 -17.81 11.58 6.17
C GLY A 91 -17.97 11.21 4.70
N SER A 92 -17.10 11.71 3.81
CA SER A 92 -17.06 11.40 2.38
C SER A 92 -15.96 10.41 2.03
N GLY A 93 -15.17 9.95 3.03
CA GLY A 93 -14.09 9.00 2.85
C GLY A 93 -12.76 9.62 2.41
N ASN A 94 -12.60 10.94 2.53
CA ASN A 94 -11.34 11.61 2.21
C ASN A 94 -10.43 11.66 3.44
N PRO A 95 -9.11 11.44 3.27
CA PRO A 95 -8.17 11.65 4.35
C PRO A 95 -8.17 13.11 4.82
N VAL A 96 -8.38 13.33 6.12
CA VAL A 96 -8.41 14.67 6.72
C VAL A 96 -7.03 15.16 7.15
N ARG A 97 -6.04 14.27 7.14
CA ARG A 97 -4.65 14.55 7.49
C ARG A 97 -3.75 13.43 6.95
N PRO A 98 -2.41 13.60 6.99
CA PRO A 98 -1.48 12.50 6.76
C PRO A 98 -1.75 11.32 7.69
N ALA A 99 -1.57 10.11 7.19
CA ALA A 99 -1.67 8.89 7.98
C ALA A 99 -0.52 8.80 8.99
N LEU A 100 -0.82 8.31 10.18
CA LEU A 100 0.19 7.90 11.16
C LEU A 100 0.61 6.48 10.82
N ILE A 101 1.87 6.27 10.45
CA ILE A 101 2.35 4.92 10.13
C ILE A 101 2.90 4.22 11.38
N TRP A 102 3.17 2.94 11.28
CA TRP A 102 3.61 2.08 12.38
C TRP A 102 4.87 2.59 13.11
N MET A 103 5.69 3.41 12.47
CA MET A 103 6.88 4.02 13.06
C MET A 103 6.57 5.23 13.96
N ASP A 104 5.33 5.76 13.91
CA ASP A 104 4.90 6.89 14.71
C ASP A 104 4.66 6.47 16.16
N VAL A 105 5.29 7.14 17.11
CA VAL A 105 5.19 6.84 18.54
C VAL A 105 4.73 8.04 19.37
N ARG A 106 4.06 9.03 18.72
CA ARG A 106 3.55 10.23 19.42
C ARG A 106 2.51 9.93 20.49
N SER A 107 1.84 8.79 20.42
CA SER A 107 0.82 8.34 21.39
C SER A 107 1.38 7.58 22.59
N ALA A 108 2.71 7.54 22.79
CA ALA A 108 3.33 6.78 23.87
C ALA A 108 2.77 7.14 25.25
N GLU A 109 2.62 8.45 25.55
CA GLU A 109 2.06 8.92 26.82
C GLU A 109 0.63 8.44 27.04
N GLN A 110 -0.22 8.51 26.02
CA GLN A 110 -1.60 8.02 26.08
C GLN A 110 -1.64 6.51 26.30
N THR A 111 -0.73 5.78 25.70
CA THR A 111 -0.59 4.33 25.90
C THR A 111 -0.24 4.00 27.34
N GLU A 112 0.71 4.71 27.94
CA GLU A 112 1.07 4.56 29.37
C GLU A 112 -0.11 4.85 30.30
N GLN A 113 -0.87 5.92 30.02
CA GLN A 113 -2.08 6.26 30.78
C GLN A 113 -3.14 5.14 30.71
N MET A 114 -3.35 4.53 29.55
CA MET A 114 -4.29 3.41 29.38
C MET A 114 -3.84 2.15 30.14
N LEU A 115 -2.54 1.88 30.17
CA LEU A 115 -2.00 0.70 30.87
C LEU A 115 -2.00 0.86 32.40
N ALA A 116 -2.08 2.08 32.92
CA ALA A 116 -2.10 2.39 34.34
C ALA A 116 -3.51 2.30 34.98
N THR A 117 -4.55 2.08 34.17
CA THR A 117 -5.96 1.92 34.60
C THR A 117 -6.39 0.48 34.59
#